data_0ffe67ca228874bf4b5539ed16dee5f2
#
_entry.id   0ffe67ca228874bf4b5539ed16dee5f2
#
_cell.length_a   1.000
_cell.length_b   1.000
_cell.length_c   1.000
_cell.angle_alpha   90.00
_cell.angle_beta   90.00
_cell.angle_gamma   90.00
#
_symmetry.space_group_name_H-M   'P 1'
#
loop_
_entity.id
_entity.type
_entity.pdbx_description
1 polymer ?
#
loop_
_entity_poly.entity_id
_entity_poly.type
_entity_poly.pdbx_seq_one_letter_code
_entity_poly.pdbx_strand_id
1 'polypeptide(L)'
;PQWYTVEGRSKTYVNKILKTINGEYFKNYEITKVLRNQNSVRLYYGSSNEYFDYDKVVFAVHADKILNLIINPTDSEKNILKKFQYKKNIAFLHSDDHLMPLRKNIWSSWNSILNKENLEKNCVTYWLNKLQNLKTEKNYFLTLDPIFSINDSKIIKKVEFTHPIYDIETVKAQKKLSELQGKNNSWFCGSYFGYGFHEDGLKSAIN
;
A
#
# COMPACT_ATOMS: atom_id res chain seq x y z
N PRO A 1 17.28 17.05 -6.46
CA PRO A 1 17.17 15.67 -6.97
C PRO A 1 16.23 15.64 -8.20
N GLN A 2 16.60 14.90 -9.20
CA GLN A 2 15.75 14.69 -10.37
C GLN A 2 14.81 13.50 -10.08
N TRP A 3 13.52 13.72 -10.29
CA TRP A 3 12.50 12.68 -10.11
C TRP A 3 12.19 12.01 -11.45
N TYR A 4 12.01 10.69 -11.41
CA TYR A 4 11.67 9.89 -12.57
C TYR A 4 10.41 9.09 -12.30
N THR A 5 9.67 8.78 -13.35
CA THR A 5 8.57 7.82 -13.33
C THR A 5 8.78 6.78 -14.42
N VAL A 6 8.33 5.57 -14.18
CA VAL A 6 8.47 4.47 -15.15
C VAL A 6 7.51 4.71 -16.32
N GLU A 7 8.02 4.69 -17.54
CA GLU A 7 7.19 4.73 -18.74
C GLU A 7 6.27 3.51 -18.77
N GLY A 8 4.98 3.72 -19.04
CA GLY A 8 3.95 2.66 -18.96
C GLY A 8 3.55 2.30 -17.52
N ARG A 9 4.04 3.05 -16.51
CA ARG A 9 3.67 2.96 -15.09
C ARG A 9 4.04 1.63 -14.44
N SER A 10 3.48 1.37 -13.24
CA SER A 10 3.79 0.17 -12.45
C SER A 10 3.48 -1.16 -13.16
N LYS A 11 2.49 -1.19 -14.04
CA LYS A 11 2.17 -2.39 -14.84
C LYS A 11 3.38 -2.89 -15.66
N THR A 12 4.22 -1.98 -16.15
CA THR A 12 5.38 -2.33 -16.98
C THR A 12 6.41 -3.11 -16.19
N TYR A 13 6.84 -2.61 -15.02
CA TYR A 13 7.84 -3.32 -14.21
C TYR A 13 7.26 -4.57 -13.53
N VAL A 14 5.99 -4.54 -13.10
CA VAL A 14 5.33 -5.74 -12.56
C VAL A 14 5.31 -6.86 -13.59
N ASN A 15 4.91 -6.57 -14.84
CA ASN A 15 4.90 -7.58 -15.90
C ASN A 15 6.32 -8.11 -16.22
N LYS A 16 7.35 -7.27 -16.13
CA LYS A 16 8.75 -7.72 -16.30
C LYS A 16 9.15 -8.67 -15.17
N ILE A 17 8.88 -8.30 -13.92
CA ILE A 17 9.19 -9.13 -12.75
C ILE A 17 8.50 -10.49 -12.86
N LEU A 18 7.19 -10.52 -13.18
CA LEU A 18 6.43 -11.76 -13.30
C LEU A 18 7.01 -12.71 -14.37
N LYS A 19 7.63 -12.17 -15.42
CA LYS A 19 8.30 -12.98 -16.44
C LYS A 19 9.63 -13.60 -15.98
N THR A 20 10.23 -13.08 -14.93
CA THR A 20 11.52 -13.58 -14.38
C THR A 20 11.35 -14.51 -13.18
N ILE A 21 10.14 -14.68 -12.67
CA ILE A 21 9.85 -15.58 -11.57
C ILE A 21 9.93 -17.02 -12.06
N ASN A 22 10.84 -17.82 -11.48
CA ASN A 22 10.95 -19.26 -11.71
C ASN A 22 10.07 -20.02 -10.71
N GLY A 23 8.76 -19.85 -10.80
CA GLY A 23 7.82 -20.48 -9.87
C GLY A 23 6.39 -20.31 -10.36
N GLU A 24 5.48 -20.96 -9.68
CA GLU A 24 4.06 -20.86 -9.98
C GLU A 24 3.50 -19.53 -9.47
N TYR A 25 2.63 -18.91 -10.24
CA TYR A 25 1.97 -17.68 -9.92
C TYR A 25 0.45 -17.85 -10.00
N PHE A 26 -0.19 -17.85 -8.84
CA PHE A 26 -1.64 -18.03 -8.72
C PHE A 26 -2.34 -16.67 -8.57
N LYS A 27 -3.23 -16.37 -9.50
CA LYS A 27 -4.15 -15.22 -9.39
C LYS A 27 -5.49 -15.70 -8.84
N ASN A 28 -6.16 -14.79 -8.13
CA ASN A 28 -7.50 -15.04 -7.57
C ASN A 28 -7.55 -16.16 -6.51
N TYR A 29 -6.42 -16.45 -5.90
CA TYR A 29 -6.33 -17.32 -4.72
C TYR A 29 -6.24 -16.43 -3.49
N GLU A 30 -7.37 -16.18 -2.87
CA GLU A 30 -7.41 -15.46 -1.59
C GLU A 30 -7.00 -16.41 -0.47
N ILE A 31 -5.82 -16.16 0.11
CA ILE A 31 -5.38 -16.89 1.30
C ILE A 31 -6.19 -16.41 2.49
N THR A 32 -6.87 -17.32 3.14
CA THR A 32 -7.79 -17.03 4.27
C THR A 32 -7.19 -17.37 5.62
N LYS A 33 -6.34 -18.40 5.68
CA LYS A 33 -5.68 -18.84 6.93
C LYS A 33 -4.30 -19.41 6.64
N VAL A 34 -3.41 -19.29 7.63
CA VAL A 34 -2.06 -19.85 7.61
C VAL A 34 -1.85 -20.62 8.91
N LEU A 35 -1.67 -21.94 8.80
CA LEU A 35 -1.29 -22.81 9.90
C LEU A 35 0.21 -23.12 9.78
N ARG A 36 0.96 -22.88 10.83
CA ARG A 36 2.40 -23.13 10.87
C ARG A 36 2.68 -24.30 11.79
N ASN A 37 3.24 -25.33 11.23
CA ASN A 37 3.69 -26.52 11.93
C ASN A 37 5.21 -26.47 12.14
N GLN A 38 5.77 -27.45 12.82
CA GLN A 38 7.20 -27.50 13.12
C GLN A 38 8.06 -27.48 11.83
N ASN A 39 7.67 -28.21 10.79
CA ASN A 39 8.44 -28.40 9.55
C ASN A 39 7.70 -27.98 8.29
N SER A 40 6.51 -27.40 8.40
CA SER A 40 5.70 -27.03 7.24
C SER A 40 4.76 -25.87 7.55
N VAL A 41 4.27 -25.25 6.49
CA VAL A 41 3.24 -24.19 6.57
C VAL A 41 2.09 -24.58 5.65
N ARG A 42 0.87 -24.55 6.15
CA ARG A 42 -0.34 -24.80 5.39
C ARG A 42 -1.06 -23.52 5.09
N LEU A 43 -1.31 -23.24 3.81
CA LEU A 43 -2.04 -22.08 3.32
C LEU A 43 -3.43 -22.50 2.88
N TYR A 44 -4.46 -22.04 3.58
CA TYR A 44 -5.86 -22.24 3.19
C TYR A 44 -6.30 -21.11 2.28
N TYR A 45 -7.05 -21.44 1.22
CA TYR A 45 -7.56 -20.47 0.27
C TYR A 45 -9.06 -20.65 0.00
N GLY A 46 -9.71 -19.58 -0.43
CA GLY A 46 -11.14 -19.57 -0.72
C GLY A 46 -12.01 -19.91 0.51
N SER A 47 -13.23 -20.36 0.25
CA SER A 47 -14.23 -20.70 1.27
C SER A 47 -14.28 -22.20 1.62
N SER A 48 -13.54 -23.06 0.88
CA SER A 48 -13.71 -24.51 0.85
C SER A 48 -12.71 -25.32 1.66
N ASN A 49 -11.96 -24.72 2.59
CA ASN A 49 -10.89 -25.39 3.36
C ASN A 49 -9.83 -26.12 2.48
N GLU A 50 -9.78 -25.82 1.20
CA GLU A 50 -8.68 -26.27 0.35
C GLU A 50 -7.37 -25.63 0.78
N TYR A 51 -6.26 -26.34 0.57
CA TYR A 51 -4.96 -25.85 1.06
C TYR A 51 -3.81 -26.33 0.18
N PHE A 52 -2.70 -25.63 0.33
CA PHE A 52 -1.37 -26.02 -0.12
C PHE A 52 -0.43 -26.12 1.07
N ASP A 53 0.46 -27.10 1.04
CA ASP A 53 1.54 -27.23 2.02
C ASP A 53 2.87 -26.80 1.41
N TYR A 54 3.63 -26.02 2.18
CA TYR A 54 4.95 -25.50 1.83
C TYR A 54 5.90 -25.62 3.03
N ASP A 55 7.21 -25.54 2.75
CA ASP A 55 8.22 -25.52 3.81
C ASP A 55 8.22 -24.19 4.58
N LYS A 56 7.96 -23.09 3.89
CA LYS A 56 8.10 -21.71 4.40
C LYS A 56 7.04 -20.78 3.81
N VAL A 57 6.78 -19.68 4.53
CA VAL A 57 5.88 -18.61 4.05
C VAL A 57 6.54 -17.25 4.20
N VAL A 58 6.37 -16.39 3.20
CA VAL A 58 6.69 -14.96 3.26
C VAL A 58 5.40 -14.16 3.21
N PHE A 59 5.12 -13.41 4.26
CA PHE A 59 3.97 -12.51 4.31
C PHE A 59 4.32 -11.16 3.66
N ALA A 60 3.89 -10.98 2.41
CA ALA A 60 4.05 -9.74 1.64
C ALA A 60 2.71 -8.96 1.53
N VAL A 61 1.98 -8.88 2.63
CA VAL A 61 0.66 -8.21 2.73
C VAL A 61 0.74 -7.05 3.72
N HIS A 62 -0.30 -6.23 3.83
CA HIS A 62 -0.38 -5.20 4.87
C HIS A 62 -0.23 -5.81 6.27
N ALA A 63 0.52 -5.14 7.13
CA ALA A 63 0.83 -5.66 8.47
C ALA A 63 -0.42 -5.93 9.33
N ASP A 64 -1.48 -5.12 9.19
CA ASP A 64 -2.76 -5.29 9.89
C ASP A 64 -3.53 -6.56 9.49
N LYS A 65 -3.22 -7.13 8.32
CA LYS A 65 -3.86 -8.35 7.83
C LYS A 65 -3.20 -9.62 8.33
N ILE A 66 -1.93 -9.56 8.69
CA ILE A 66 -1.10 -10.73 9.02
C ILE A 66 -1.68 -11.52 10.20
N LEU A 67 -2.04 -10.86 11.29
CA LEU A 67 -2.58 -11.51 12.48
C LEU A 67 -3.93 -12.20 12.22
N ASN A 68 -4.71 -11.70 11.26
CA ASN A 68 -5.98 -12.32 10.87
C ASN A 68 -5.76 -13.59 10.02
N LEU A 69 -4.61 -13.69 9.34
CA LEU A 69 -4.27 -14.87 8.55
C LEU A 69 -3.69 -15.98 9.42
N ILE A 70 -2.87 -15.66 10.41
CA ILE A 70 -2.16 -16.65 11.21
C ILE A 70 -3.11 -17.29 12.26
N ILE A 71 -3.28 -18.62 12.21
CA ILE A 71 -4.14 -19.35 13.14
C ILE A 71 -3.56 -19.33 14.57
N ASN A 72 -2.24 -19.43 14.70
CA ASN A 72 -1.53 -19.55 15.98
C ASN A 72 -0.42 -18.49 16.12
N PRO A 73 -0.78 -17.20 16.17
CA PRO A 73 0.22 -16.13 16.30
C PRO A 73 0.86 -16.17 17.68
N THR A 74 2.19 -16.00 17.73
CA THR A 74 2.95 -15.87 18.97
C THR A 74 2.68 -14.53 19.66
N ASP A 75 3.01 -14.43 20.94
CA ASP A 75 2.84 -13.16 21.67
C ASP A 75 3.77 -12.07 21.14
N SER A 76 4.97 -12.42 20.66
CA SER A 76 5.87 -11.47 20.00
C SER A 76 5.24 -10.90 18.73
N GLU A 77 4.66 -11.74 17.87
CA GLU A 77 3.95 -11.32 16.66
C GLU A 77 2.77 -10.42 16.99
N LYS A 78 1.93 -10.81 17.98
CA LYS A 78 0.81 -9.98 18.43
C LYS A 78 1.27 -8.61 18.94
N ASN A 79 2.32 -8.58 19.77
CA ASN A 79 2.81 -7.34 20.39
C ASN A 79 3.42 -6.37 19.38
N ILE A 80 4.08 -6.88 18.33
CA ILE A 80 4.72 -6.07 17.30
C ILE A 80 3.70 -5.68 16.22
N LEU A 81 2.99 -6.66 15.62
CA LEU A 81 2.14 -6.41 14.45
C LEU A 81 0.88 -5.61 14.77
N LYS A 82 0.34 -5.67 16.00
CA LYS A 82 -0.78 -4.83 16.44
C LYS A 82 -0.49 -3.31 16.41
N LYS A 83 0.78 -2.93 16.41
CA LYS A 83 1.18 -1.51 16.38
C LYS A 83 1.05 -0.89 14.99
N PHE A 84 0.92 -1.70 13.95
CA PHE A 84 0.73 -1.22 12.58
C PHE A 84 -0.75 -1.02 12.30
N GLN A 85 -1.19 0.23 12.42
CA GLN A 85 -2.56 0.62 12.14
C GLN A 85 -2.67 1.22 10.73
N TYR A 86 -3.86 1.07 10.13
CA TYR A 86 -4.16 1.58 8.81
C TYR A 86 -5.43 2.42 8.85
N LYS A 87 -5.41 3.52 8.11
CA LYS A 87 -6.56 4.41 7.93
C LYS A 87 -7.12 4.25 6.52
N LYS A 88 -8.44 4.22 6.41
CA LYS A 88 -9.13 4.30 5.13
C LYS A 88 -9.03 5.72 4.58
N ASN A 89 -8.73 5.83 3.31
CA ASN A 89 -8.71 7.07 2.54
C ASN A 89 -9.49 6.88 1.26
N ILE A 90 -10.22 7.90 0.84
CA ILE A 90 -10.96 7.88 -0.41
C ILE A 90 -10.20 8.71 -1.44
N ALA A 91 -9.80 8.05 -2.53
CA ALA A 91 -9.16 8.68 -3.66
C ALA A 91 -10.18 8.93 -4.78
N PHE A 92 -10.23 10.16 -5.28
CA PHE A 92 -11.04 10.55 -6.43
C PHE A 92 -10.11 10.83 -7.61
N LEU A 93 -10.28 10.08 -8.69
CA LEU A 93 -9.74 10.45 -10.00
C LEU A 93 -10.77 11.35 -10.68
N HIS A 94 -10.40 12.57 -11.04
CA HIS A 94 -11.31 13.56 -11.59
C HIS A 94 -10.61 14.53 -12.56
N SER A 95 -11.42 15.38 -13.21
CA SER A 95 -10.95 16.48 -14.06
C SER A 95 -11.39 17.87 -13.55
N ASP A 96 -11.78 17.97 -12.29
CA ASP A 96 -12.19 19.22 -11.67
C ASP A 96 -10.97 19.94 -11.10
N ASP A 97 -10.68 21.14 -11.58
CA ASP A 97 -9.54 21.96 -11.14
C ASP A 97 -9.86 22.86 -9.93
N HIS A 98 -11.09 22.79 -9.40
CA HIS A 98 -11.50 23.52 -8.20
C HIS A 98 -10.60 23.23 -6.96
N LEU A 99 -10.08 22.02 -6.89
CA LEU A 99 -9.15 21.59 -5.83
C LEU A 99 -7.68 21.86 -6.18
N MET A 100 -7.42 22.82 -7.04
CA MET A 100 -6.08 23.28 -7.40
C MET A 100 -5.90 24.73 -6.98
N PRO A 101 -4.66 25.23 -6.83
CA PRO A 101 -4.43 26.65 -6.58
C PRO A 101 -5.07 27.50 -7.69
N LEU A 102 -5.65 28.66 -7.34
CA LEU A 102 -6.28 29.56 -8.29
C LEU A 102 -5.34 30.02 -9.42
N ARG A 103 -4.07 30.25 -9.10
CA ARG A 103 -3.04 30.64 -10.08
C ARG A 103 -2.41 29.40 -10.71
N LYS A 104 -2.65 29.13 -11.98
CA LYS A 104 -2.13 27.96 -12.69
C LYS A 104 -0.58 27.89 -12.73
N ASN A 105 0.11 29.02 -12.72
CA ASN A 105 1.57 29.08 -12.75
C ASN A 105 2.25 28.51 -11.48
N ILE A 106 1.50 28.33 -10.37
CA ILE A 106 2.00 27.71 -9.14
C ILE A 106 1.61 26.24 -8.99
N TRP A 107 0.92 25.66 -9.99
CA TRP A 107 0.52 24.27 -9.93
C TRP A 107 1.75 23.36 -9.88
N SER A 108 1.79 22.51 -8.88
CA SER A 108 2.81 21.50 -8.68
C SER A 108 2.28 20.10 -8.98
N SER A 109 3.15 19.10 -9.05
CA SER A 109 2.73 17.69 -9.14
C SER A 109 1.92 17.27 -7.91
N TRP A 110 2.21 17.87 -6.74
CA TRP A 110 1.49 17.71 -5.48
C TRP A 110 1.05 19.07 -4.95
N ASN A 111 -0.22 19.18 -4.62
CA ASN A 111 -0.79 20.41 -4.09
C ASN A 111 -1.56 20.07 -2.83
N SER A 112 -1.16 20.66 -1.71
CA SER A 112 -1.86 20.49 -0.43
C SER A 112 -2.81 21.67 -0.22
N ILE A 113 -4.05 21.37 0.15
CA ILE A 113 -5.07 22.36 0.49
C ILE A 113 -5.41 22.18 1.96
N LEU A 114 -5.30 23.27 2.71
CA LEU A 114 -5.65 23.34 4.11
C LEU A 114 -6.98 24.05 4.26
N ASN A 115 -7.84 23.54 5.14
CA ASN A 115 -9.02 24.26 5.56
C ASN A 115 -8.59 25.35 6.57
N LYS A 116 -8.91 26.63 6.30
CA LYS A 116 -8.54 27.75 7.17
C LYS A 116 -9.26 27.72 8.52
N GLU A 117 -10.44 27.16 8.57
CA GLU A 117 -11.27 27.08 9.79
C GLU A 117 -10.93 25.85 10.64
N ASN A 118 -10.36 24.82 10.02
CA ASN A 118 -9.95 23.60 10.69
C ASN A 118 -8.66 23.07 10.04
N LEU A 119 -7.51 23.42 10.62
CA LEU A 119 -6.19 23.07 10.11
C LEU A 119 -5.90 21.55 10.14
N GLU A 120 -6.69 20.78 10.90
CA GLU A 120 -6.58 19.32 10.89
C GLU A 120 -7.19 18.71 9.60
N LYS A 121 -8.09 19.46 8.94
CA LYS A 121 -8.65 19.05 7.65
C LYS A 121 -7.77 19.55 6.52
N ASN A 122 -7.10 18.62 5.89
CA ASN A 122 -6.33 18.87 4.69
C ASN A 122 -6.61 17.78 3.65
N CYS A 123 -6.39 18.11 2.39
CA CYS A 123 -6.35 17.13 1.31
C CYS A 123 -5.16 17.39 0.40
N VAL A 124 -4.78 16.35 -0.32
CA VAL A 124 -3.70 16.42 -1.30
C VAL A 124 -4.26 16.11 -2.67
N THR A 125 -4.01 17.00 -3.61
CA THR A 125 -4.35 16.82 -5.02
C THR A 125 -3.08 16.64 -5.85
N TYR A 126 -2.98 15.51 -6.53
CA TYR A 126 -1.92 15.19 -7.48
C TYR A 126 -2.35 15.63 -8.87
N TRP A 127 -1.56 16.48 -9.52
CA TRP A 127 -1.74 16.80 -10.93
C TRP A 127 -1.04 15.75 -11.79
N LEU A 128 -1.83 14.80 -12.30
CA LEU A 128 -1.30 13.62 -13.00
C LEU A 128 -0.62 13.96 -14.32
N ASN A 129 -1.06 15.02 -15.02
CA ASN A 129 -0.44 15.45 -16.26
C ASN A 129 1.05 15.77 -16.06
N LYS A 130 1.38 16.50 -14.99
CA LYS A 130 2.76 16.84 -14.65
C LYS A 130 3.50 15.67 -14.03
N LEU A 131 2.83 14.95 -13.09
CA LEU A 131 3.43 13.85 -12.35
C LEU A 131 3.81 12.67 -13.26
N GLN A 132 3.00 12.38 -14.28
CA GLN A 132 3.17 11.22 -15.16
C GLN A 132 3.49 11.61 -16.63
N ASN A 133 3.77 12.88 -16.89
CA ASN A 133 4.05 13.43 -18.23
C ASN A 133 3.00 12.99 -19.26
N LEU A 134 1.71 13.16 -18.93
CA LEU A 134 0.62 12.76 -19.81
C LEU A 134 0.56 13.70 -21.02
N LYS A 135 0.48 13.12 -22.23
CA LYS A 135 0.35 13.84 -23.50
C LYS A 135 -1.14 14.09 -23.81
N THR A 136 -1.78 14.98 -23.03
CA THR A 136 -3.19 15.33 -23.19
C THR A 136 -3.43 16.78 -22.76
N GLU A 137 -4.34 17.47 -23.41
CA GLU A 137 -4.78 18.82 -23.04
C GLU A 137 -5.71 18.82 -21.82
N LYS A 138 -6.46 17.74 -21.63
CA LYS A 138 -7.35 17.60 -20.48
C LYS A 138 -6.55 17.35 -19.22
N ASN A 139 -6.84 18.11 -18.15
CA ASN A 139 -6.20 17.90 -16.86
C ASN A 139 -6.88 16.75 -16.10
N TYR A 140 -6.03 15.91 -15.49
CA TYR A 140 -6.43 14.82 -14.61
C TYR A 140 -5.81 15.00 -13.24
N PHE A 141 -6.63 14.84 -12.23
CA PHE A 141 -6.25 14.98 -10.84
C PHE A 141 -6.59 13.72 -10.06
N LEU A 142 -5.80 13.45 -9.04
CA LEU A 142 -6.12 12.47 -8.01
C LEU A 142 -6.12 13.18 -6.67
N THR A 143 -7.29 13.28 -6.02
CA THR A 143 -7.40 13.91 -4.70
C THR A 143 -7.71 12.85 -3.65
N LEU A 144 -6.94 12.89 -2.57
CA LEU A 144 -7.16 12.04 -1.39
C LEU A 144 -7.96 12.82 -0.36
N ASP A 145 -9.06 12.22 0.12
CA ASP A 145 -9.94 12.76 1.15
C ASP A 145 -10.28 14.24 0.91
N PRO A 146 -10.96 14.58 -0.22
CA PRO A 146 -11.22 15.97 -0.57
C PRO A 146 -12.01 16.69 0.53
N ILE A 147 -11.53 17.88 0.91
CA ILE A 147 -12.18 18.74 1.91
C ILE A 147 -13.29 19.62 1.31
N PHE A 148 -13.35 19.72 -0.01
CA PHE A 148 -14.42 20.34 -0.77
C PHE A 148 -15.03 19.34 -1.73
N SER A 149 -16.30 19.55 -2.09
CA SER A 149 -17.00 18.69 -3.06
C SER A 149 -16.38 18.79 -4.45
N ILE A 150 -16.20 17.66 -5.09
CA ILE A 150 -15.83 17.55 -6.50
C ILE A 150 -17.14 17.52 -7.31
N ASN A 151 -17.17 18.21 -8.44
CA ASN A 151 -18.34 18.16 -9.33
C ASN A 151 -18.52 16.71 -9.84
N ASP A 152 -19.68 16.12 -9.58
CA ASP A 152 -19.96 14.72 -9.91
C ASP A 152 -19.76 14.40 -11.39
N SER A 153 -20.10 15.33 -12.30
CA SER A 153 -19.89 15.15 -13.74
C SER A 153 -18.43 15.07 -14.15
N LYS A 154 -17.51 15.50 -13.29
CA LYS A 154 -16.06 15.48 -13.50
C LYS A 154 -15.34 14.32 -12.79
N ILE A 155 -16.06 13.53 -11.97
CA ILE A 155 -15.52 12.35 -11.32
C ILE A 155 -15.41 11.23 -12.35
N ILE A 156 -14.21 10.66 -12.47
CA ILE A 156 -13.93 9.53 -13.37
C ILE A 156 -13.99 8.21 -12.58
N LYS A 157 -13.40 8.21 -11.38
CA LYS A 157 -13.39 7.03 -10.53
C LYS A 157 -13.20 7.41 -9.05
N LYS A 158 -13.87 6.66 -8.18
CA LYS A 158 -13.69 6.71 -6.73
C LYS A 158 -13.13 5.36 -6.28
N VAL A 159 -12.08 5.38 -5.44
CA VAL A 159 -11.42 4.19 -4.93
C VAL A 159 -11.13 4.37 -3.45
N GLU A 160 -11.44 3.37 -2.64
CA GLU A 160 -11.02 3.32 -1.24
C GLU A 160 -9.65 2.65 -1.16
N PHE A 161 -8.72 3.28 -0.45
CA PHE A 161 -7.42 2.73 -0.08
C PHE A 161 -7.28 2.67 1.43
N THR A 162 -6.38 1.82 1.90
CA THR A 162 -5.92 1.82 3.28
C THR A 162 -4.44 2.18 3.30
N HIS A 163 -4.10 3.21 4.07
CA HIS A 163 -2.72 3.66 4.23
C HIS A 163 -2.24 3.47 5.66
N PRO A 164 -0.97 3.07 5.88
CA PRO A 164 -0.42 2.92 7.20
C PRO A 164 -0.37 4.25 7.94
N ILE A 165 -0.63 4.22 9.24
CA ILE A 165 -0.43 5.35 10.15
C ILE A 165 0.94 5.20 10.80
N TYR A 166 1.77 6.24 10.71
CA TYR A 166 3.09 6.27 11.32
C TYR A 166 3.07 7.14 12.57
N ASP A 167 2.87 6.51 13.71
CA ASP A 167 3.03 7.10 15.03
C ASP A 167 4.32 6.64 15.72
N ILE A 168 4.57 7.12 16.91
CA ILE A 168 5.75 6.77 17.70
C ILE A 168 5.80 5.26 18.00
N GLU A 169 4.66 4.65 18.25
CA GLU A 169 4.57 3.22 18.56
C GLU A 169 4.85 2.36 17.33
N THR A 170 4.37 2.77 16.17
CA THR A 170 4.67 2.11 14.89
C THR A 170 6.16 2.17 14.59
N VAL A 171 6.80 3.34 14.75
CA VAL A 171 8.25 3.50 14.52
C VAL A 171 9.08 2.66 15.50
N LYS A 172 8.65 2.54 16.77
CA LYS A 172 9.28 1.61 17.72
C LYS A 172 9.11 0.16 17.32
N ALA A 173 7.92 -0.22 16.82
CA ALA A 173 7.62 -1.58 16.39
C ALA A 173 8.42 -1.97 15.15
N GLN A 174 8.65 -1.05 14.19
CA GLN A 174 9.50 -1.29 13.02
C GLN A 174 10.88 -1.84 13.39
N LYS A 175 11.51 -1.30 14.44
CA LYS A 175 12.83 -1.75 14.90
C LYS A 175 12.84 -3.19 15.41
N LYS A 176 11.67 -3.75 15.73
CA LYS A 176 11.51 -5.12 16.26
C LYS A 176 11.06 -6.12 15.19
N LEU A 177 10.76 -5.68 13.98
CA LEU A 177 10.31 -6.59 12.91
C LEU A 177 11.34 -7.66 12.55
N SER A 178 12.63 -7.35 12.67
CA SER A 178 13.71 -8.32 12.48
C SER A 178 13.67 -9.49 13.46
N GLU A 179 13.12 -9.28 14.66
CA GLU A 179 12.97 -10.33 15.67
C GLU A 179 11.96 -11.41 15.27
N LEU A 180 11.07 -11.13 14.30
CA LEU A 180 10.06 -12.07 13.82
C LEU A 180 10.56 -12.97 12.70
N GLN A 181 11.62 -12.57 12.01
CA GLN A 181 12.09 -13.26 10.80
C GLN A 181 12.58 -14.68 11.09
N GLY A 182 12.19 -15.62 10.23
CA GLY A 182 12.62 -17.01 10.28
C GLY A 182 11.98 -17.86 11.39
N LYS A 183 11.17 -17.26 12.27
CA LYS A 183 10.46 -18.01 13.32
C LYS A 183 9.21 -18.68 12.76
N ASN A 184 8.97 -19.92 13.19
CA ASN A 184 7.83 -20.73 12.74
C ASN A 184 7.72 -20.81 11.20
N ASN A 185 8.84 -20.95 10.51
CA ASN A 185 8.92 -21.01 9.05
C ASN A 185 8.32 -19.80 8.34
N SER A 186 8.35 -18.62 8.98
CA SER A 186 7.68 -17.41 8.51
C SER A 186 8.62 -16.23 8.38
N TRP A 187 8.47 -15.48 7.29
CA TRP A 187 9.14 -14.22 7.03
C TRP A 187 8.11 -13.15 6.70
N PHE A 188 8.48 -11.91 6.93
CA PHE A 188 7.63 -10.75 6.74
C PHE A 188 8.36 -9.73 5.89
N CYS A 189 7.70 -9.16 4.90
CA CYS A 189 8.21 -8.05 4.11
C CYS A 189 7.08 -7.11 3.69
N GLY A 190 7.44 -5.87 3.40
CA GLY A 190 6.50 -4.87 2.95
C GLY A 190 6.98 -3.45 3.23
N SER A 191 6.30 -2.49 2.66
CA SER A 191 6.64 -1.07 2.81
C SER A 191 6.53 -0.56 4.26
N TYR A 192 5.83 -1.29 5.13
CA TYR A 192 5.72 -0.98 6.56
C TYR A 192 7.02 -1.19 7.36
N PHE A 193 8.06 -1.77 6.76
CA PHE A 193 9.41 -1.81 7.32
C PHE A 193 10.13 -0.45 7.26
N GLY A 194 9.63 0.49 6.45
CA GLY A 194 10.14 1.84 6.28
C GLY A 194 9.01 2.87 6.28
N TYR A 195 9.07 3.81 5.37
CA TYR A 195 8.15 4.96 5.30
C TYR A 195 6.95 4.72 4.36
N GLY A 196 6.74 3.51 3.87
CA GLY A 196 5.60 3.17 3.02
C GLY A 196 5.87 3.28 1.51
N PHE A 197 7.12 3.45 1.09
CA PHE A 197 7.49 3.52 -0.31
C PHE A 197 7.76 2.14 -0.93
N HIS A 198 7.71 2.04 -2.26
CA HIS A 198 8.04 0.81 -3.00
C HIS A 198 9.45 0.31 -2.67
N GLU A 199 10.41 1.23 -2.53
CA GLU A 199 11.79 0.93 -2.17
C GLU A 199 11.91 0.29 -0.77
N ASP A 200 11.09 0.72 0.18
CA ASP A 200 11.07 0.11 1.52
C ASP A 200 10.59 -1.34 1.47
N GLY A 201 9.57 -1.60 0.63
CA GLY A 201 9.09 -2.96 0.38
C GLY A 201 10.17 -3.85 -0.23
N LEU A 202 10.88 -3.36 -1.26
CA LEU A 202 11.98 -4.09 -1.90
C LEU A 202 13.12 -4.36 -0.91
N LYS A 203 13.58 -3.34 -0.20
CA LYS A 203 14.64 -3.49 0.82
C LYS A 203 14.30 -4.52 1.89
N SER A 204 13.05 -4.52 2.36
CA SER A 204 12.61 -5.48 3.39
C SER A 204 12.58 -6.94 2.91
N ALA A 205 12.52 -7.17 1.60
CA ALA A 205 12.54 -8.50 1.02
C ALA A 205 13.96 -9.01 0.71
N ILE A 206 14.96 -8.12 0.64
CA ILE A 206 16.36 -8.45 0.36
C ILE A 206 17.14 -8.69 1.67
N ASN A 207 16.80 -7.96 2.73
CA ASN A 207 17.43 -8.06 4.07
C ASN A 207 16.79 -9.18 4.89
#